data_fdc7d1f0beb9e03812be7d34fa21d664
#
_entry.id   fdc7d1f0beb9e03812be7d34fa21d664
#
_cell.length_a   1.000
_cell.length_b   1.000
_cell.length_c   1.000
_cell.angle_alpha   90.00
_cell.angle_beta   90.00
_cell.angle_gamma   90.00
#
_symmetry.space_group_name_H-M   'P 1'
#
loop_
_entity.id
_entity.type
_entity.pdbx_description
1 polymer ?
#
loop_
_entity_poly.entity_id
_entity_poly.type
_entity_poly.pdbx_seq_one_letter_code
_entity_poly.pdbx_strand_id
1 'polypeptide(L)'
;VSEATAVEVAATGINWNFSPCIAIPQDEKWGRHYEGYSEHVDIVSEMGEASIIGYQTTELGSVNHSIVACAKHFIADGATIWGTGMGNQSDKIDRGNAPISDSLIRAKYLPPYQRALDAGVGTVMASFNSINDLKCHANGYLFNDLLKGEMGFDGFVISDWQGIDEIPGDYKSDIVKSVNAGLDMIMVPGAVKGGGEHYKTFLQLFKESVDEGLILEERLDDAVRRILRVKFRSGLIDNPMTDRTLLEKAGSDEHKAIAREAVQKSLVLLKNDGILPLSNSKHYYVTGSGADDIGKQCGGWTIKWQGELGNITPGTSIIDGIEQYSTTNRNNENKKFDAAIVVVGEDPYTEMKGDSDQLYLSAKDKESIDEVKKMNIPYVVVLITGRPLIVNEIIDNSNAFLVAWLPGTEGGGVADILFGE
;
A
#
# COMPACT_ATOMS: atom_id res chain seq x y z
N VAL A 1 -13.41 1.42 6.57
CA VAL A 1 -11.97 1.70 6.76
C VAL A 1 -11.61 3.04 6.13
N SER A 2 -11.77 3.21 4.81
CA SER A 2 -11.34 4.43 4.08
C SER A 2 -12.04 5.70 4.56
N GLU A 3 -13.32 5.63 4.97
CA GLU A 3 -14.01 6.77 5.57
C GLU A 3 -13.43 7.14 6.95
N ALA A 4 -13.15 6.16 7.82
CA ALA A 4 -12.46 6.40 9.08
C ALA A 4 -11.08 7.04 8.87
N THR A 5 -10.32 6.54 7.87
CA THR A 5 -9.05 7.13 7.46
C THR A 5 -9.24 8.58 6.99
N ALA A 6 -10.27 8.87 6.19
CA ALA A 6 -10.56 10.24 5.73
C ALA A 6 -10.82 11.19 6.89
N VAL A 7 -11.59 10.76 7.88
CA VAL A 7 -11.87 11.55 9.11
C VAL A 7 -10.56 11.88 9.83
N GLU A 8 -9.70 10.90 10.06
CA GLU A 8 -8.44 11.10 10.77
C GLU A 8 -7.43 11.95 9.98
N VAL A 9 -7.34 11.74 8.67
CA VAL A 9 -6.49 12.54 7.78
C VAL A 9 -6.98 13.99 7.73
N ALA A 10 -8.27 14.21 7.50
CA ALA A 10 -8.88 15.55 7.51
C ALA A 10 -8.68 16.27 8.84
N ALA A 11 -8.80 15.55 9.98
CA ALA A 11 -8.58 16.09 11.32
C ALA A 11 -7.19 16.73 11.48
N THR A 12 -6.18 16.25 10.78
CA THR A 12 -4.81 16.79 10.81
C THR A 12 -4.58 17.99 9.87
N GLY A 13 -5.57 18.34 9.06
CA GLY A 13 -5.47 19.42 8.06
C GLY A 13 -5.01 18.97 6.68
N ILE A 14 -4.92 17.66 6.46
CA ILE A 14 -4.59 17.08 5.16
C ILE A 14 -5.89 16.85 4.39
N ASN A 15 -6.00 17.38 3.19
CA ASN A 15 -7.20 17.31 2.35
C ASN A 15 -7.02 16.48 1.07
N TRP A 16 -5.89 15.83 0.92
CA TRP A 16 -5.54 14.99 -0.21
C TRP A 16 -4.58 13.87 0.22
N ASN A 17 -4.89 12.62 -0.06
CA ASN A 17 -4.03 11.48 0.18
C ASN A 17 -3.54 10.85 -1.14
N PHE A 18 -2.50 10.00 -1.05
CA PHE A 18 -1.98 9.23 -2.18
C PHE A 18 -2.45 7.78 -2.13
N SER A 19 -3.76 7.60 -2.06
CA SER A 19 -4.46 6.32 -1.93
C SER A 19 -5.80 6.37 -2.67
N PRO A 20 -6.32 5.23 -3.18
CA PRO A 20 -5.84 3.85 -3.02
C PRO A 20 -4.75 3.45 -4.01
N CYS A 21 -3.95 2.44 -3.64
CA CYS A 21 -3.13 1.69 -4.58
C CYS A 21 -4.00 0.61 -5.24
N ILE A 22 -4.29 0.78 -6.53
CA ILE A 22 -5.08 -0.14 -7.34
C ILE A 22 -4.22 -0.88 -8.37
N ALA A 23 -2.94 -1.06 -8.03
CA ALA A 23 -2.04 -1.94 -8.75
C ALA A 23 -2.51 -3.39 -8.66
N ILE A 24 -2.28 -4.16 -9.72
CA ILE A 24 -2.56 -5.60 -9.77
C ILE A 24 -1.21 -6.34 -9.71
N PRO A 25 -0.74 -6.75 -8.52
CA PRO A 25 0.52 -7.45 -8.38
C PRO A 25 0.47 -8.82 -9.04
N GLN A 26 1.52 -9.18 -9.79
CA GLN A 26 1.59 -10.44 -10.55
C GLN A 26 2.77 -11.31 -10.12
N ASP A 27 3.77 -10.76 -9.49
CA ASP A 27 4.98 -11.46 -9.04
C ASP A 27 5.19 -11.19 -7.54
N GLU A 28 5.17 -12.25 -6.74
CA GLU A 28 5.35 -12.19 -5.29
C GLU A 28 6.73 -11.66 -4.88
N LYS A 29 7.68 -11.63 -5.80
CA LYS A 29 9.01 -11.04 -5.56
C LYS A 29 8.98 -9.53 -5.44
N TRP A 30 7.91 -8.88 -5.90
CA TRP A 30 7.78 -7.43 -5.86
C TRP A 30 7.56 -6.90 -4.44
N GLY A 31 8.40 -5.93 -4.02
CA GLY A 31 8.35 -5.35 -2.68
C GLY A 31 7.10 -4.51 -2.37
N ARG A 32 6.28 -4.21 -3.39
CA ARG A 32 4.99 -3.52 -3.24
C ARG A 32 3.78 -4.46 -3.41
N HIS A 33 4.00 -5.77 -3.41
CA HIS A 33 2.93 -6.75 -3.60
C HIS A 33 1.76 -6.53 -2.63
N TYR A 34 2.03 -6.22 -1.37
CA TYR A 34 1.02 -6.00 -0.32
C TYR A 34 0.26 -4.67 -0.44
N GLU A 35 0.72 -3.72 -1.26
CA GLU A 35 0.02 -2.45 -1.44
C GLU A 35 -1.23 -2.60 -2.32
N GLY A 36 -1.25 -3.59 -3.22
CA GLY A 36 -2.41 -3.94 -4.03
C GLY A 36 -3.39 -4.85 -3.28
N TYR A 37 -4.67 -4.77 -3.63
CA TYR A 37 -5.71 -5.58 -2.98
C TYR A 37 -5.67 -7.07 -3.38
N SER A 38 -5.32 -7.37 -4.63
CA SER A 38 -5.35 -8.73 -5.19
C SER A 38 -4.65 -8.80 -6.55
N GLU A 39 -4.31 -10.01 -7.00
CA GLU A 39 -3.95 -10.30 -8.38
C GLU A 39 -5.18 -10.36 -9.32
N HIS A 40 -6.39 -10.39 -8.75
CA HIS A 40 -7.65 -10.50 -9.50
C HIS A 40 -8.24 -9.12 -9.79
N VAL A 41 -8.46 -8.82 -11.07
CA VAL A 41 -8.88 -7.50 -11.55
C VAL A 41 -10.21 -7.02 -10.94
N ASP A 42 -11.19 -7.91 -10.77
CA ASP A 42 -12.50 -7.52 -10.24
C ASP A 42 -12.40 -7.13 -8.76
N ILE A 43 -11.62 -7.87 -7.96
CA ILE A 43 -11.40 -7.55 -6.54
C ILE A 43 -10.71 -6.18 -6.41
N VAL A 44 -9.66 -5.94 -7.20
CA VAL A 44 -8.96 -4.64 -7.19
C VAL A 44 -9.90 -3.50 -7.60
N SER A 45 -10.75 -3.74 -8.60
CA SER A 45 -11.73 -2.76 -9.09
C SER A 45 -12.77 -2.41 -8.02
N GLU A 46 -13.37 -3.41 -7.39
CA GLU A 46 -14.39 -3.22 -6.35
C GLU A 46 -13.81 -2.58 -5.08
N MET A 47 -12.66 -3.04 -4.62
CA MET A 47 -11.99 -2.50 -3.43
C MET A 47 -11.48 -1.07 -3.67
N GLY A 48 -10.96 -0.79 -4.87
CA GLY A 48 -10.52 0.55 -5.28
C GLY A 48 -11.69 1.55 -5.31
N GLU A 49 -12.80 1.18 -5.95
CA GLU A 49 -14.03 1.97 -5.97
C GLU A 49 -14.54 2.27 -4.55
N ALA A 50 -14.67 1.23 -3.72
CA ALA A 50 -15.11 1.37 -2.33
C ALA A 50 -14.20 2.28 -1.50
N SER A 51 -12.89 2.21 -1.74
CA SER A 51 -11.91 3.08 -1.06
C SER A 51 -12.03 4.53 -1.48
N ILE A 52 -12.21 4.81 -2.77
CA ILE A 52 -12.40 6.17 -3.29
C ILE A 52 -13.68 6.79 -2.72
N ILE A 53 -14.79 6.04 -2.74
CA ILE A 53 -16.05 6.46 -2.13
C ILE A 53 -15.87 6.72 -0.62
N GLY A 54 -15.09 5.90 0.08
CA GLY A 54 -14.80 6.12 1.49
C GLY A 54 -13.99 7.39 1.76
N TYR A 55 -12.99 7.70 0.93
CA TYR A 55 -12.18 8.92 1.09
C TYR A 55 -12.92 10.18 0.68
N GLN A 56 -13.60 10.16 -0.47
CA GLN A 56 -14.21 11.34 -1.07
C GLN A 56 -15.68 11.52 -0.71
N THR A 57 -16.32 10.47 -0.16
CA THR A 57 -17.78 10.32 -0.11
C THR A 57 -18.39 10.20 -1.51
N THR A 58 -19.71 10.20 -1.64
CA THR A 58 -20.38 10.12 -2.97
C THR A 58 -20.19 11.36 -3.82
N GLU A 59 -19.87 12.50 -3.19
CA GLU A 59 -19.58 13.76 -3.85
C GLU A 59 -18.41 14.44 -3.12
N LEU A 60 -17.31 14.63 -3.83
CA LEU A 60 -16.10 15.26 -3.27
C LEU A 60 -16.41 16.63 -2.67
N GLY A 61 -16.00 16.84 -1.42
CA GLY A 61 -16.21 18.08 -0.69
C GLY A 61 -17.62 18.27 -0.10
N SER A 62 -18.51 17.27 -0.19
CA SER A 62 -19.87 17.36 0.36
C SER A 62 -19.93 17.35 1.89
N VAL A 63 -18.89 16.86 2.55
CA VAL A 63 -18.76 16.81 4.01
C VAL A 63 -17.37 17.28 4.47
N ASN A 64 -17.25 17.67 5.73
CA ASN A 64 -16.03 18.24 6.31
C ASN A 64 -14.83 17.27 6.42
N HIS A 65 -15.04 15.97 6.28
CA HIS A 65 -14.01 14.94 6.28
C HIS A 65 -13.75 14.34 4.90
N SER A 66 -14.38 14.86 3.84
CA SER A 66 -14.09 14.46 2.47
C SER A 66 -12.67 14.90 2.09
N ILE A 67 -11.82 13.95 1.66
CA ILE A 67 -10.48 14.23 1.17
C ILE A 67 -10.31 13.72 -0.26
N VAL A 68 -9.47 14.38 -1.03
CA VAL A 68 -9.20 13.96 -2.41
C VAL A 68 -8.45 12.64 -2.41
N ALA A 69 -8.95 11.64 -3.12
CA ALA A 69 -8.29 10.37 -3.37
C ALA A 69 -7.34 10.46 -4.58
N CYS A 70 -6.33 9.58 -4.59
CA CYS A 70 -5.38 9.44 -5.70
C CYS A 70 -5.24 7.98 -6.10
N ALA A 71 -5.82 7.60 -7.22
CA ALA A 71 -5.64 6.25 -7.76
C ALA A 71 -4.23 6.06 -8.30
N LYS A 72 -3.50 5.02 -7.83
CA LYS A 72 -2.10 4.81 -8.17
C LYS A 72 -1.75 3.34 -8.34
N HIS A 73 -0.70 3.03 -9.09
CA HIS A 73 0.09 3.91 -9.95
C HIS A 73 -0.29 3.64 -11.40
N PHE A 74 -0.60 4.67 -12.16
CA PHE A 74 -1.03 4.54 -13.54
C PHE A 74 0.19 4.42 -14.46
N ILE A 75 0.52 3.23 -15.04
CA ILE A 75 -0.29 2.03 -15.05
C ILE A 75 0.64 0.80 -15.13
N ALA A 76 0.14 -0.33 -14.62
CA ALA A 76 0.76 -1.65 -14.79
C ALA A 76 2.13 -1.84 -14.10
N ASP A 77 2.35 -1.17 -12.97
CA ASP A 77 3.51 -1.38 -12.10
C ASP A 77 3.64 -2.83 -11.60
N GLY A 78 2.51 -3.50 -11.30
CA GLY A 78 2.49 -4.92 -10.94
C GLY A 78 2.78 -5.89 -12.10
N ALA A 79 3.00 -5.40 -13.33
CA ALA A 79 3.32 -6.20 -14.51
C ALA A 79 4.81 -6.19 -14.89
N THR A 80 5.65 -5.51 -14.10
CA THR A 80 7.09 -5.45 -14.33
C THR A 80 7.72 -6.84 -14.18
N ILE A 81 8.80 -7.09 -14.88
CA ILE A 81 9.47 -8.39 -14.85
C ILE A 81 10.79 -8.33 -14.08
N TRP A 82 11.11 -9.42 -13.38
CA TRP A 82 12.37 -9.56 -12.65
C TRP A 82 13.58 -9.38 -13.57
N GLY A 83 14.58 -8.64 -13.09
CA GLY A 83 15.80 -8.31 -13.83
C GLY A 83 15.70 -7.00 -14.63
N THR A 84 14.61 -6.24 -14.48
CA THR A 84 14.44 -4.95 -15.16
C THR A 84 14.34 -3.75 -14.24
N GLY A 85 14.48 -3.94 -12.91
CA GLY A 85 14.45 -2.88 -11.92
C GLY A 85 15.48 -1.78 -12.19
N MET A 86 15.28 -0.60 -11.62
CA MET A 86 16.06 0.60 -11.92
C MET A 86 17.22 0.86 -10.95
N GLY A 87 18.23 1.57 -11.43
CA GLY A 87 19.40 2.01 -10.65
C GLY A 87 20.20 0.85 -10.08
N ASN A 88 20.55 0.91 -8.79
CA ASN A 88 21.27 -0.15 -8.10
C ASN A 88 20.45 -1.43 -7.87
N GLN A 89 19.21 -1.45 -8.32
CA GLN A 89 18.27 -2.55 -8.23
C GLN A 89 17.94 -3.15 -9.61
N SER A 90 18.81 -2.92 -10.60
CA SER A 90 18.61 -3.36 -11.99
C SER A 90 18.44 -4.86 -12.17
N ASP A 91 18.81 -5.64 -11.16
CA ASP A 91 18.64 -7.09 -11.10
C ASP A 91 17.29 -7.51 -10.48
N LYS A 92 16.46 -6.56 -10.05
CA LYS A 92 15.20 -6.78 -9.36
C LYS A 92 13.99 -6.37 -10.22
N ILE A 93 12.86 -6.00 -9.61
CA ILE A 93 11.58 -5.86 -10.29
C ILE A 93 10.97 -4.46 -10.16
N ASP A 94 11.11 -3.81 -8.99
CA ASP A 94 10.46 -2.52 -8.74
C ASP A 94 10.94 -1.45 -9.71
N ARG A 95 10.02 -0.59 -10.19
CA ARG A 95 10.26 0.45 -11.21
C ARG A 95 10.80 -0.06 -12.54
N GLY A 96 10.67 -1.37 -12.78
CA GLY A 96 11.18 -2.06 -13.94
C GLY A 96 10.40 -1.82 -15.24
N ASN A 97 10.53 -2.75 -16.18
CA ASN A 97 9.83 -2.72 -17.45
C ASN A 97 8.70 -3.75 -17.49
N ALA A 98 7.53 -3.35 -17.98
CA ALA A 98 6.38 -4.19 -18.25
C ALA A 98 6.25 -4.41 -19.77
N PRO A 99 6.73 -5.52 -20.32
CA PRO A 99 6.64 -5.81 -21.77
C PRO A 99 5.25 -6.36 -22.10
N ILE A 100 4.25 -5.51 -22.11
CA ILE A 100 2.83 -5.87 -22.28
C ILE A 100 2.21 -5.19 -23.49
N SER A 101 1.23 -5.85 -24.10
CA SER A 101 0.49 -5.29 -25.23
C SER A 101 -0.59 -4.30 -24.76
N ASP A 102 -1.00 -3.39 -25.65
CA ASP A 102 -2.13 -2.49 -25.39
C ASP A 102 -3.43 -3.27 -25.07
N SER A 103 -3.67 -4.38 -25.75
CA SER A 103 -4.83 -5.23 -25.43
C SER A 103 -4.80 -5.79 -24.00
N LEU A 104 -3.62 -6.11 -23.46
CA LEU A 104 -3.49 -6.56 -22.07
C LEU A 104 -3.66 -5.40 -21.08
N ILE A 105 -3.13 -4.21 -21.41
CA ILE A 105 -3.38 -3.00 -20.63
C ILE A 105 -4.89 -2.80 -20.47
N ARG A 106 -5.64 -2.81 -21.57
CA ARG A 106 -7.08 -2.61 -21.60
C ARG A 106 -7.87 -3.70 -20.92
N ALA A 107 -7.47 -4.95 -21.05
CA ALA A 107 -8.21 -6.09 -20.49
C ALA A 107 -7.98 -6.28 -18.99
N LYS A 108 -6.78 -5.93 -18.48
CA LYS A 108 -6.39 -6.27 -17.11
C LYS A 108 -6.09 -5.04 -16.25
N TYR A 109 -5.31 -4.11 -16.74
CA TYR A 109 -4.80 -3.03 -15.88
C TYR A 109 -5.68 -1.78 -15.90
N LEU A 110 -6.49 -1.58 -16.94
CA LEU A 110 -7.36 -0.42 -17.10
C LEU A 110 -8.69 -0.51 -16.29
N PRO A 111 -9.34 -1.67 -16.14
CA PRO A 111 -10.63 -1.75 -15.48
C PRO A 111 -10.68 -1.18 -14.05
N PRO A 112 -9.66 -1.37 -13.17
CA PRO A 112 -9.66 -0.71 -11.85
C PRO A 112 -9.67 0.81 -11.95
N TYR A 113 -8.99 1.39 -12.94
CA TYR A 113 -9.00 2.84 -13.17
C TYR A 113 -10.33 3.33 -13.74
N GLN A 114 -10.99 2.55 -14.60
CA GLN A 114 -12.33 2.91 -15.04
C GLN A 114 -13.30 2.98 -13.87
N ARG A 115 -13.28 2.01 -12.98
CA ARG A 115 -14.07 2.03 -11.74
C ARG A 115 -13.71 3.20 -10.83
N ALA A 116 -12.42 3.54 -10.74
CA ALA A 116 -11.97 4.71 -9.99
C ALA A 116 -12.51 6.02 -10.57
N LEU A 117 -12.55 6.15 -11.90
CA LEU A 117 -13.13 7.31 -12.58
C LEU A 117 -14.64 7.38 -12.39
N ASP A 118 -15.34 6.25 -12.49
CA ASP A 118 -16.79 6.15 -12.26
C ASP A 118 -17.15 6.54 -10.82
N ALA A 119 -16.27 6.24 -9.85
CA ALA A 119 -16.36 6.69 -8.46
C ALA A 119 -15.98 8.17 -8.24
N GLY A 120 -15.58 8.88 -9.29
CA GLY A 120 -15.26 10.31 -9.26
C GLY A 120 -13.90 10.65 -8.65
N VAL A 121 -12.89 9.76 -8.77
CA VAL A 121 -11.54 10.03 -8.23
C VAL A 121 -10.99 11.37 -8.71
N GLY A 122 -10.50 12.19 -7.78
CA GLY A 122 -10.00 13.53 -8.09
C GLY A 122 -8.63 13.54 -8.74
N THR A 123 -7.77 12.56 -8.43
CA THR A 123 -6.39 12.54 -8.93
C THR A 123 -5.92 11.14 -9.31
N VAL A 124 -4.97 11.08 -10.23
CA VAL A 124 -4.28 9.85 -10.64
C VAL A 124 -2.78 10.09 -10.58
N MET A 125 -2.01 9.15 -10.01
CA MET A 125 -0.56 9.23 -9.96
C MET A 125 0.07 8.35 -11.04
N ALA A 126 1.01 8.93 -11.79
CA ALA A 126 1.78 8.22 -12.80
C ALA A 126 2.69 7.15 -12.17
N SER A 127 2.87 6.01 -12.83
CA SER A 127 3.74 4.96 -12.33
C SER A 127 5.21 5.15 -12.72
N PHE A 128 6.12 4.69 -11.87
CA PHE A 128 7.57 4.71 -12.11
C PHE A 128 8.03 3.76 -13.22
N ASN A 129 7.30 2.68 -13.46
CA ASN A 129 7.71 1.65 -14.40
C ASN A 129 7.77 2.15 -15.85
N SER A 130 8.39 1.35 -16.70
CA SER A 130 8.29 1.48 -18.15
C SER A 130 7.26 0.50 -18.70
N ILE A 131 6.62 0.85 -19.79
CA ILE A 131 5.86 -0.07 -20.64
C ILE A 131 6.58 -0.15 -21.98
N ASN A 132 7.03 -1.35 -22.37
CA ASN A 132 7.79 -1.58 -23.58
C ASN A 132 8.97 -0.57 -23.73
N ASP A 133 9.75 -0.43 -22.64
CA ASP A 133 10.93 0.43 -22.51
C ASP A 133 10.67 1.95 -22.49
N LEU A 134 9.41 2.38 -22.56
CA LEU A 134 9.04 3.79 -22.41
C LEU A 134 8.53 4.07 -21.00
N LYS A 135 9.21 4.96 -20.25
CA LYS A 135 8.78 5.40 -18.92
C LYS A 135 7.36 5.95 -18.95
N CYS A 136 6.49 5.50 -18.02
CA CYS A 136 5.11 5.98 -17.94
C CYS A 136 5.04 7.51 -17.84
N HIS A 137 5.92 8.15 -17.06
CA HIS A 137 5.99 9.61 -16.91
C HIS A 137 6.26 10.38 -18.23
N ALA A 138 6.75 9.70 -19.28
CA ALA A 138 7.00 10.29 -20.61
C ALA A 138 6.05 9.76 -21.69
N ASN A 139 5.08 8.93 -21.32
CA ASN A 139 4.22 8.24 -22.27
C ASN A 139 2.92 9.01 -22.51
N GLY A 140 2.90 9.87 -23.53
CA GLY A 140 1.74 10.69 -23.89
C GLY A 140 0.50 9.88 -24.25
N TYR A 141 0.65 8.70 -24.83
CA TYR A 141 -0.47 7.82 -25.11
C TYR A 141 -1.26 7.46 -23.83
N LEU A 142 -0.55 7.16 -22.73
CA LEU A 142 -1.22 6.77 -21.49
C LEU A 142 -2.08 7.88 -20.90
N PHE A 143 -1.58 9.12 -20.89
CA PHE A 143 -2.27 10.20 -20.18
C PHE A 143 -3.14 11.05 -21.10
N ASN A 144 -2.67 11.42 -22.29
CA ASN A 144 -3.44 12.27 -23.19
C ASN A 144 -4.51 11.47 -23.95
N ASP A 145 -4.12 10.36 -24.59
CA ASP A 145 -5.03 9.63 -25.45
C ASP A 145 -5.95 8.71 -24.63
N LEU A 146 -5.38 7.88 -23.75
CA LEU A 146 -6.12 6.87 -23.03
C LEU A 146 -6.85 7.45 -21.82
N LEU A 147 -6.13 7.98 -20.80
CA LEU A 147 -6.73 8.41 -19.54
C LEU A 147 -7.64 9.64 -19.71
N LYS A 148 -7.11 10.72 -20.28
CA LYS A 148 -7.85 11.99 -20.44
C LYS A 148 -8.80 11.95 -21.63
N GLY A 149 -8.37 11.37 -22.74
CA GLY A 149 -9.13 11.31 -23.99
C GLY A 149 -10.22 10.25 -23.96
N GLU A 150 -9.83 8.97 -24.01
CA GLU A 150 -10.78 7.85 -24.16
C GLU A 150 -11.61 7.61 -22.90
N MET A 151 -10.97 7.57 -21.72
CA MET A 151 -11.65 7.33 -20.45
C MET A 151 -12.34 8.58 -19.88
N GLY A 152 -12.04 9.77 -20.41
CA GLY A 152 -12.69 11.02 -20.01
C GLY A 152 -12.30 11.55 -18.64
N PHE A 153 -11.12 11.22 -18.11
CA PHE A 153 -10.65 11.71 -16.82
C PHE A 153 -10.55 13.24 -16.80
N ASP A 154 -11.30 13.88 -15.93
CA ASP A 154 -11.38 15.34 -15.80
C ASP A 154 -10.66 15.92 -14.58
N GLY A 155 -10.13 15.05 -13.68
CA GLY A 155 -9.21 15.41 -12.61
C GLY A 155 -7.80 15.72 -13.12
N PHE A 156 -6.80 15.73 -12.25
CA PHE A 156 -5.42 15.99 -12.64
C PHE A 156 -4.49 14.79 -12.39
N VAL A 157 -3.44 14.70 -13.21
CA VAL A 157 -2.39 13.70 -13.09
C VAL A 157 -1.19 14.28 -12.36
N ILE A 158 -0.74 13.59 -11.29
CA ILE A 158 0.49 13.92 -10.58
C ILE A 158 1.58 12.91 -10.91
N SER A 159 2.85 13.37 -10.95
CA SER A 159 3.99 12.45 -11.01
C SER A 159 4.11 11.64 -9.72
N ASP A 160 4.84 10.55 -9.73
CA ASP A 160 5.37 9.95 -8.52
C ASP A 160 6.58 10.77 -7.99
N TRP A 161 7.11 10.40 -6.82
CA TRP A 161 8.20 11.06 -6.10
C TRP A 161 9.48 11.15 -6.93
N GLN A 162 9.85 12.36 -7.41
CA GLN A 162 10.94 12.55 -8.39
C GLN A 162 10.82 11.69 -9.67
N GLY A 163 9.62 11.24 -10.03
CA GLY A 163 9.43 10.26 -11.11
C GLY A 163 9.90 10.73 -12.48
N ILE A 164 9.89 12.04 -12.74
CA ILE A 164 10.39 12.60 -14.01
C ILE A 164 11.91 12.50 -14.14
N ASP A 165 12.65 12.48 -13.00
CA ASP A 165 14.12 12.36 -13.00
C ASP A 165 14.61 11.00 -13.54
N GLU A 166 13.74 9.99 -13.59
CA GLU A 166 14.03 8.67 -14.17
C GLU A 166 13.82 8.59 -15.68
N ILE A 167 13.29 9.64 -16.32
CA ILE A 167 13.18 9.72 -17.77
C ILE A 167 14.58 9.84 -18.38
N PRO A 168 14.92 9.08 -19.44
CA PRO A 168 16.23 9.22 -20.10
C PRO A 168 16.40 10.59 -20.79
N GLY A 169 17.45 11.32 -20.39
CA GLY A 169 17.77 12.65 -20.93
C GLY A 169 18.38 13.58 -19.88
N ASP A 170 18.41 14.86 -20.18
CA ASP A 170 18.68 15.94 -19.21
C ASP A 170 17.38 16.43 -18.57
N TYR A 171 17.49 17.09 -17.44
CA TYR A 171 16.33 17.46 -16.62
C TYR A 171 15.34 18.39 -17.34
N LYS A 172 15.81 19.30 -18.22
CA LYS A 172 14.93 20.15 -19.02
C LYS A 172 14.11 19.30 -20.02
N SER A 173 14.77 18.35 -20.67
CA SER A 173 14.11 17.38 -21.56
C SER A 173 13.09 16.53 -20.79
N ASP A 174 13.38 16.14 -19.55
CA ASP A 174 12.48 15.33 -18.72
C ASP A 174 11.23 16.13 -18.35
N ILE A 175 11.37 17.42 -18.00
CA ILE A 175 10.26 18.34 -17.76
C ILE A 175 9.38 18.46 -19.02
N VAL A 176 9.98 18.73 -20.17
CA VAL A 176 9.25 18.89 -21.44
C VAL A 176 8.50 17.61 -21.81
N LYS A 177 9.15 16.45 -21.73
CA LYS A 177 8.53 15.16 -22.05
C LYS A 177 7.36 14.85 -21.12
N SER A 178 7.54 15.03 -19.82
CA SER A 178 6.53 14.66 -18.81
C SER A 178 5.31 15.58 -18.88
N VAL A 179 5.51 16.88 -18.98
CA VAL A 179 4.41 17.85 -19.09
C VAL A 179 3.62 17.65 -20.39
N ASN A 180 4.31 17.48 -21.51
CA ASN A 180 3.67 17.22 -22.80
C ASN A 180 3.03 15.83 -22.88
N ALA A 181 3.52 14.85 -22.10
CA ALA A 181 2.85 13.56 -21.94
C ALA A 181 1.51 13.65 -21.19
N GLY A 182 1.22 14.77 -20.52
CA GLY A 182 -0.06 14.99 -19.85
C GLY A 182 0.01 15.05 -18.33
N LEU A 183 1.19 15.08 -17.71
CA LEU A 183 1.30 15.32 -16.29
C LEU A 183 0.94 16.78 -15.97
N ASP A 184 0.10 16.98 -14.96
CA ASP A 184 -0.43 18.29 -14.59
C ASP A 184 0.29 18.87 -13.36
N MET A 185 0.80 18.00 -12.48
CA MET A 185 1.54 18.36 -11.27
C MET A 185 2.78 17.47 -11.13
N ILE A 186 3.91 18.07 -10.74
CA ILE A 186 5.19 17.36 -10.63
C ILE A 186 5.68 17.41 -9.18
N MET A 187 6.04 16.26 -8.62
CA MET A 187 6.70 16.18 -7.31
C MET A 187 8.20 16.46 -7.44
N VAL A 188 8.65 17.52 -6.79
CA VAL A 188 10.06 17.92 -6.73
C VAL A 188 10.51 18.01 -5.26
N PRO A 189 10.72 16.86 -4.60
CA PRO A 189 10.95 16.81 -3.14
C PRO A 189 12.39 17.12 -2.72
N GLY A 190 13.35 17.03 -3.63
CA GLY A 190 14.76 17.11 -3.30
C GLY A 190 15.63 17.72 -4.42
N ALA A 191 16.92 17.40 -4.40
CA ALA A 191 17.83 17.79 -5.47
C ALA A 191 17.39 17.17 -6.79
N VAL A 192 17.41 17.97 -7.85
CA VAL A 192 16.98 17.52 -9.19
C VAL A 192 18.15 16.89 -9.94
N LYS A 193 17.85 16.12 -10.96
CA LYS A 193 18.79 15.47 -11.86
C LYS A 193 19.78 16.49 -12.47
N GLY A 194 21.06 16.15 -12.44
CA GLY A 194 22.12 17.05 -12.92
C GLY A 194 22.56 18.13 -11.94
N GLY A 195 22.01 18.15 -10.73
CA GLY A 195 22.31 19.14 -9.69
C GLY A 195 21.45 20.40 -9.81
N GLY A 196 21.47 21.21 -8.77
CA GLY A 196 20.69 22.44 -8.69
C GLY A 196 19.86 22.54 -7.41
N GLU A 197 19.27 23.72 -7.18
CA GLU A 197 18.45 23.98 -6.03
C GLU A 197 17.00 23.46 -6.24
N HIS A 198 16.71 22.19 -5.92
CA HIS A 198 15.34 21.71 -5.73
C HIS A 198 14.32 22.26 -6.77
N TYR A 199 13.16 22.66 -6.27
CA TYR A 199 12.07 23.23 -7.07
C TYR A 199 12.43 24.53 -7.82
N LYS A 200 13.44 25.29 -7.39
CA LYS A 200 13.86 26.53 -8.11
C LYS A 200 14.42 26.21 -9.48
N THR A 201 15.28 25.18 -9.59
CA THR A 201 15.79 24.71 -10.88
C THR A 201 14.66 24.21 -11.75
N PHE A 202 13.71 23.46 -11.18
CA PHE A 202 12.50 23.03 -11.90
C PHE A 202 11.73 24.22 -12.47
N LEU A 203 11.40 25.21 -11.63
CA LEU A 203 10.64 26.39 -12.05
C LEU A 203 11.36 27.21 -13.12
N GLN A 204 12.69 27.36 -13.02
CA GLN A 204 13.49 28.05 -14.02
C GLN A 204 13.43 27.32 -15.37
N LEU A 205 13.75 26.01 -15.39
CA LEU A 205 13.77 25.22 -16.62
C LEU A 205 12.38 25.06 -17.22
N PHE A 206 11.35 24.94 -16.38
CA PHE A 206 9.96 24.91 -16.82
C PHE A 206 9.57 26.21 -17.53
N LYS A 207 9.87 27.37 -16.89
CA LYS A 207 9.62 28.67 -17.52
C LYS A 207 10.38 28.85 -18.82
N GLU A 208 11.67 28.52 -18.87
CA GLU A 208 12.46 28.53 -20.10
C GLU A 208 11.83 27.67 -21.22
N SER A 209 11.31 26.48 -20.84
CA SER A 209 10.68 25.58 -21.81
C SER A 209 9.38 26.14 -22.38
N VAL A 210 8.63 26.92 -21.59
CA VAL A 210 7.44 27.62 -22.08
C VAL A 210 7.86 28.81 -22.97
N ASP A 211 8.83 29.63 -22.54
CA ASP A 211 9.33 30.78 -23.30
C ASP A 211 9.92 30.36 -24.67
N GLU A 212 10.51 29.18 -24.74
CA GLU A 212 11.04 28.58 -25.98
C GLU A 212 9.97 27.87 -26.84
N GLY A 213 8.73 27.78 -26.37
CA GLY A 213 7.63 27.08 -27.05
C GLY A 213 7.75 25.57 -27.06
N LEU A 214 8.59 24.97 -26.23
CA LEU A 214 8.72 23.52 -26.04
C LEU A 214 7.54 22.93 -25.24
N ILE A 215 6.94 23.73 -24.37
CA ILE A 215 5.66 23.48 -23.70
C ILE A 215 4.71 24.59 -24.12
N LEU A 216 3.60 24.22 -24.73
CA LEU A 216 2.61 25.20 -25.19
C LEU A 216 1.79 25.75 -24.03
N GLU A 217 1.37 27.00 -24.14
CA GLU A 217 0.54 27.68 -23.13
C GLU A 217 -0.79 26.95 -22.90
N GLU A 218 -1.38 26.39 -23.98
CA GLU A 218 -2.62 25.61 -23.87
C GLU A 218 -2.45 24.36 -22.98
N ARG A 219 -1.25 23.73 -22.98
CA ARG A 219 -0.95 22.58 -22.12
C ARG A 219 -0.86 23.03 -20.65
N LEU A 220 -0.23 24.18 -20.40
CA LEU A 220 -0.16 24.77 -19.06
C LEU A 220 -1.56 25.15 -18.55
N ASP A 221 -2.35 25.78 -19.40
CA ASP A 221 -3.75 26.14 -19.10
C ASP A 221 -4.62 24.93 -18.74
N ASP A 222 -4.46 23.81 -19.48
CA ASP A 222 -5.19 22.58 -19.16
C ASP A 222 -4.77 22.03 -17.80
N ALA A 223 -3.48 22.00 -17.48
CA ALA A 223 -2.99 21.56 -16.17
C ALA A 223 -3.57 22.42 -15.01
N VAL A 224 -3.51 23.74 -15.18
CA VAL A 224 -4.04 24.68 -14.18
C VAL A 224 -5.55 24.51 -14.00
N ARG A 225 -6.31 24.39 -15.09
CA ARG A 225 -7.77 24.18 -15.02
C ARG A 225 -8.12 22.88 -14.29
N ARG A 226 -7.40 21.79 -14.53
CA ARG A 226 -7.61 20.50 -13.88
C ARG A 226 -7.33 20.59 -12.38
N ILE A 227 -6.19 21.15 -12.00
CA ILE A 227 -5.83 21.34 -10.59
C ILE A 227 -6.85 22.21 -9.86
N LEU A 228 -7.22 23.35 -10.45
CA LEU A 228 -8.21 24.26 -9.86
C LEU A 228 -9.58 23.60 -9.75
N ARG A 229 -10.02 22.84 -10.77
CA ARG A 229 -11.29 22.10 -10.75
C ARG A 229 -11.37 21.17 -9.54
N VAL A 230 -10.33 20.38 -9.28
CA VAL A 230 -10.31 19.49 -8.11
C VAL A 230 -10.31 20.28 -6.81
N LYS A 231 -9.56 21.37 -6.71
CA LYS A 231 -9.55 22.26 -5.52
C LYS A 231 -10.93 22.88 -5.26
N PHE A 232 -11.65 23.29 -6.29
CA PHE A 232 -13.02 23.80 -6.14
C PHE A 232 -13.98 22.70 -5.73
N ARG A 233 -13.94 21.53 -6.38
CA ARG A 233 -14.79 20.38 -6.06
C ARG A 233 -14.58 19.85 -4.65
N SER A 234 -13.35 19.91 -4.14
CA SER A 234 -13.03 19.49 -2.77
C SER A 234 -13.48 20.49 -1.69
N GLY A 235 -14.05 21.61 -2.06
CA GLY A 235 -14.47 22.65 -1.13
C GLY A 235 -13.30 23.44 -0.51
N LEU A 236 -12.07 23.19 -0.93
CA LEU A 236 -10.87 23.80 -0.35
C LEU A 236 -10.84 25.33 -0.49
N ILE A 237 -11.50 25.89 -1.51
CA ILE A 237 -11.57 27.33 -1.73
C ILE A 237 -12.52 28.00 -0.72
N ASP A 238 -13.65 27.34 -0.44
CA ASP A 238 -14.67 27.87 0.47
C ASP A 238 -14.34 27.58 1.94
N ASN A 239 -13.74 26.42 2.21
CA ASN A 239 -13.40 25.93 3.54
C ASN A 239 -11.92 25.51 3.61
N PRO A 240 -10.95 26.46 3.59
CA PRO A 240 -9.52 26.13 3.52
C PRO A 240 -8.95 25.58 4.84
N MET A 241 -9.69 25.74 5.94
CA MET A 241 -9.26 25.31 7.27
C MET A 241 -9.95 24.02 7.67
N THR A 242 -9.18 23.13 8.30
CA THR A 242 -9.74 21.88 8.80
C THR A 242 -10.72 22.07 9.96
N ASP A 243 -11.71 21.20 10.03
CA ASP A 243 -12.58 21.08 11.19
C ASP A 243 -11.86 20.30 12.29
N ARG A 244 -11.36 21.02 13.30
CA ARG A 244 -10.62 20.43 14.41
C ARG A 244 -11.47 19.56 15.35
N THR A 245 -12.81 19.61 15.26
CA THR A 245 -13.65 18.70 16.05
C THR A 245 -13.47 17.23 15.64
N LEU A 246 -13.00 16.99 14.41
CA LEU A 246 -12.68 15.66 13.91
C LEU A 246 -11.54 15.00 14.71
N LEU A 247 -10.67 15.77 15.39
CA LEU A 247 -9.57 15.20 16.21
C LEU A 247 -10.08 14.30 17.35
N GLU A 248 -11.31 14.50 17.81
CA GLU A 248 -11.93 13.63 18.82
C GLU A 248 -12.18 12.20 18.32
N LYS A 249 -12.23 12.02 17.00
CA LYS A 249 -12.39 10.72 16.35
C LYS A 249 -11.07 9.99 16.10
N ALA A 250 -9.96 10.71 16.09
CA ALA A 250 -8.66 10.11 15.80
C ALA A 250 -8.26 9.09 16.88
N GLY A 251 -8.06 7.82 16.46
CA GLY A 251 -7.77 6.72 17.37
C GLY A 251 -8.91 6.38 18.35
N SER A 252 -10.15 6.76 18.05
CA SER A 252 -11.32 6.43 18.86
C SER A 252 -11.57 4.92 18.90
N ASP A 253 -12.32 4.47 19.93
CA ASP A 253 -12.69 3.05 20.06
C ASP A 253 -13.56 2.58 18.86
N GLU A 254 -14.35 3.48 18.26
CA GLU A 254 -15.11 3.22 17.04
C GLU A 254 -14.16 2.90 15.85
N HIS A 255 -13.11 3.71 15.65
CA HIS A 255 -12.14 3.50 14.56
C HIS A 255 -11.28 2.24 14.82
N LYS A 256 -10.89 1.97 16.08
CA LYS A 256 -10.20 0.73 16.44
C LYS A 256 -11.08 -0.51 16.20
N ALA A 257 -12.38 -0.43 16.50
CA ALA A 257 -13.31 -1.52 16.21
C ALA A 257 -13.41 -1.81 14.70
N ILE A 258 -13.45 -0.77 13.85
CA ILE A 258 -13.42 -0.92 12.38
C ILE A 258 -12.11 -1.60 11.93
N ALA A 259 -10.97 -1.18 12.48
CA ALA A 259 -9.67 -1.78 12.15
C ALA A 259 -9.61 -3.25 12.61
N ARG A 260 -10.09 -3.56 13.81
CA ARG A 260 -10.17 -4.93 14.35
C ARG A 260 -11.07 -5.83 13.49
N GLU A 261 -12.23 -5.34 13.06
CA GLU A 261 -13.12 -6.06 12.15
C GLU A 261 -12.46 -6.30 10.78
N ALA A 262 -11.71 -5.32 10.26
CA ALA A 262 -10.96 -5.50 9.02
C ALA A 262 -9.90 -6.60 9.14
N VAL A 263 -9.19 -6.68 10.27
CA VAL A 263 -8.28 -7.80 10.56
C VAL A 263 -9.02 -9.12 10.57
N GLN A 264 -10.10 -9.26 11.34
CA GLN A 264 -10.89 -10.49 11.43
C GLN A 264 -11.32 -10.99 10.05
N LYS A 265 -11.76 -10.08 9.16
CA LYS A 265 -12.27 -10.41 7.83
C LYS A 265 -11.18 -10.70 6.79
N SER A 266 -9.94 -10.30 7.05
CA SER A 266 -8.82 -10.48 6.12
C SER A 266 -8.02 -11.77 6.34
N LEU A 267 -8.16 -12.41 7.50
CA LEU A 267 -7.39 -13.61 7.84
C LEU A 267 -7.71 -14.80 6.93
N VAL A 268 -6.70 -15.59 6.61
CA VAL A 268 -6.85 -16.78 5.77
C VAL A 268 -6.40 -18.03 6.50
N LEU A 269 -7.34 -18.93 6.79
CA LEU A 269 -7.07 -20.21 7.42
C LEU A 269 -6.72 -21.25 6.35
N LEU A 270 -5.43 -21.62 6.24
CA LEU A 270 -4.95 -22.56 5.24
C LEU A 270 -5.04 -24.02 5.71
N LYS A 271 -4.96 -24.25 7.04
CA LYS A 271 -5.07 -25.59 7.64
C LYS A 271 -5.68 -25.52 9.03
N ASN A 272 -6.51 -26.51 9.38
CA ASN A 272 -6.98 -26.72 10.74
C ASN A 272 -7.33 -28.22 10.94
N ASP A 273 -6.52 -28.93 11.71
CA ASP A 273 -6.75 -30.34 12.07
C ASP A 273 -7.64 -30.47 13.32
N GLY A 274 -8.52 -29.49 13.58
CA GLY A 274 -9.45 -29.47 14.70
C GLY A 274 -8.89 -28.88 16.00
N ILE A 275 -7.74 -28.17 15.95
CA ILE A 275 -7.19 -27.44 17.10
C ILE A 275 -7.91 -26.09 17.31
N LEU A 276 -8.34 -25.43 16.21
CA LEU A 276 -9.11 -24.20 16.25
C LEU A 276 -10.62 -24.49 16.20
N PRO A 277 -11.44 -23.71 16.93
CA PRO A 277 -11.06 -22.61 17.80
C PRO A 277 -10.35 -23.06 19.10
N LEU A 278 -9.47 -22.20 19.62
CA LEU A 278 -8.79 -22.43 20.89
C LEU A 278 -9.76 -22.30 22.06
N SER A 279 -9.44 -22.97 23.18
CA SER A 279 -10.26 -22.93 24.40
C SER A 279 -9.71 -21.93 25.42
N ASN A 280 -10.57 -21.07 25.97
CA ASN A 280 -10.22 -20.12 27.04
C ASN A 280 -9.74 -20.78 28.35
N SER A 281 -10.04 -22.09 28.54
CA SER A 281 -9.66 -22.86 29.72
C SER A 281 -8.31 -23.54 29.64
N LYS A 282 -7.60 -23.40 28.52
CA LYS A 282 -6.31 -24.01 28.24
C LYS A 282 -5.15 -23.04 28.39
N HIS A 283 -3.95 -23.59 28.53
CA HIS A 283 -2.70 -22.86 28.70
C HIS A 283 -1.87 -22.92 27.42
N TYR A 284 -1.44 -21.77 26.91
CA TYR A 284 -0.71 -21.68 25.63
C TYR A 284 0.70 -21.14 25.84
N TYR A 285 1.66 -21.76 25.13
CA TYR A 285 2.97 -21.18 24.91
C TYR A 285 2.94 -20.32 23.65
N VAL A 286 3.19 -19.02 23.79
CA VAL A 286 3.19 -18.08 22.66
C VAL A 286 4.61 -17.61 22.41
N THR A 287 5.09 -17.78 21.18
CA THR A 287 6.48 -17.48 20.77
C THR A 287 6.55 -17.02 19.32
N GLY A 288 7.74 -16.73 18.85
CA GLY A 288 8.03 -16.29 17.50
C GLY A 288 8.24 -14.78 17.38
N SER A 289 8.89 -14.38 16.30
CA SER A 289 9.35 -12.99 16.10
C SER A 289 8.22 -11.97 15.99
N GLY A 290 7.01 -12.40 15.63
CA GLY A 290 5.83 -11.54 15.46
C GLY A 290 4.86 -11.55 16.65
N ALA A 291 5.12 -12.32 17.72
CA ALA A 291 4.18 -12.46 18.82
C ALA A 291 3.93 -11.13 19.55
N ASP A 292 4.98 -10.34 19.76
CA ASP A 292 4.96 -9.07 20.51
C ASP A 292 5.71 -7.98 19.76
N ASP A 293 5.29 -7.71 18.50
CA ASP A 293 5.94 -6.73 17.66
C ASP A 293 4.93 -5.98 16.78
N ILE A 294 4.51 -4.80 17.26
CA ILE A 294 3.56 -3.93 16.55
C ILE A 294 4.12 -3.46 15.21
N GLY A 295 5.42 -3.17 15.16
CA GLY A 295 6.06 -2.72 13.92
C GLY A 295 6.04 -3.79 12.84
N LYS A 296 6.29 -5.07 13.21
CA LYS A 296 6.15 -6.20 12.30
C LYS A 296 4.70 -6.36 11.82
N GLN A 297 3.72 -6.22 12.70
CA GLN A 297 2.30 -6.26 12.35
C GLN A 297 1.90 -5.14 11.36
N CYS A 298 2.47 -3.95 11.51
CA CYS A 298 2.17 -2.81 10.67
C CYS A 298 2.83 -2.88 9.28
N GLY A 299 4.02 -3.47 9.19
CA GLY A 299 4.77 -3.49 7.95
C GLY A 299 5.37 -2.14 7.55
N GLY A 300 5.68 -1.98 6.28
CA GLY A 300 6.19 -0.74 5.70
C GLY A 300 5.17 0.40 5.66
N TRP A 301 5.60 1.60 5.30
CA TRP A 301 4.81 2.84 5.24
C TRP A 301 4.26 3.32 6.59
N THR A 302 4.52 2.62 7.69
CA THR A 302 4.04 2.99 9.03
C THR A 302 5.13 3.74 9.79
N ILE A 303 4.88 4.99 10.16
CA ILE A 303 5.77 5.95 10.82
C ILE A 303 7.02 6.27 9.99
N LYS A 304 7.79 5.26 9.59
CA LYS A 304 8.95 5.37 8.70
C LYS A 304 8.64 4.74 7.35
N TRP A 305 9.27 5.24 6.29
CA TRP A 305 9.10 4.72 4.95
C TRP A 305 9.25 3.19 4.87
N GLN A 306 10.34 2.65 5.39
CA GLN A 306 10.60 1.20 5.35
C GLN A 306 9.89 0.43 6.47
N GLY A 307 9.16 1.10 7.37
CA GLY A 307 8.69 0.53 8.63
C GLY A 307 9.84 0.33 9.63
N GLU A 308 9.54 -0.22 10.79
CA GLU A 308 10.50 -0.50 11.85
C GLU A 308 9.93 -1.58 12.77
N LEU A 309 10.78 -2.41 13.36
CA LEU A 309 10.38 -3.41 14.34
C LEU A 309 10.11 -2.78 15.72
N GLY A 310 9.35 -3.49 16.56
CA GLY A 310 9.08 -3.14 17.95
C GLY A 310 7.83 -2.29 18.14
N ASN A 311 7.71 -1.66 19.32
CA ASN A 311 6.55 -0.88 19.70
C ASN A 311 6.63 0.55 19.13
N ILE A 312 6.43 0.69 17.82
CA ILE A 312 6.58 1.97 17.09
C ILE A 312 5.38 2.91 17.24
N THR A 313 4.23 2.39 17.65
CA THR A 313 2.96 3.12 17.82
C THR A 313 2.07 2.39 18.82
N PRO A 314 1.11 3.08 19.49
CA PRO A 314 0.13 2.40 20.32
C PRO A 314 -0.67 1.36 19.53
N GLY A 315 -0.90 0.18 20.14
CA GLY A 315 -1.63 -0.91 19.52
C GLY A 315 -1.72 -2.12 20.43
N THR A 316 -2.37 -3.18 19.98
CA THR A 316 -2.46 -4.48 20.63
C THR A 316 -1.61 -5.48 19.85
N SER A 317 -0.59 -6.06 20.49
CA SER A 317 0.16 -7.15 19.87
C SER A 317 -0.68 -8.44 19.80
N ILE A 318 -0.27 -9.39 18.97
CA ILE A 318 -1.01 -10.67 18.87
C ILE A 318 -1.03 -11.39 20.22
N ILE A 319 0.08 -11.39 20.95
CA ILE A 319 0.13 -12.03 22.28
C ILE A 319 -0.74 -11.29 23.29
N ASP A 320 -0.76 -9.95 23.30
CA ASP A 320 -1.63 -9.17 24.17
C ASP A 320 -3.12 -9.42 23.85
N GLY A 321 -3.45 -9.65 22.58
CA GLY A 321 -4.77 -10.09 22.14
C GLY A 321 -5.13 -11.48 22.70
N ILE A 322 -4.22 -12.44 22.61
CA ILE A 322 -4.40 -13.81 23.12
C ILE A 322 -4.57 -13.80 24.65
N GLU A 323 -3.83 -12.94 25.37
CA GLU A 323 -3.91 -12.79 26.82
C GLU A 323 -5.28 -12.28 27.31
N GLN A 324 -6.10 -11.70 26.44
CA GLN A 324 -7.48 -11.33 26.78
C GLN A 324 -8.40 -12.56 26.89
N TYR A 325 -8.05 -13.67 26.25
CA TYR A 325 -8.85 -14.90 26.22
C TYR A 325 -8.34 -15.99 27.14
N SER A 326 -7.03 -16.10 27.32
CA SER A 326 -6.44 -17.23 28.02
C SER A 326 -5.11 -16.87 28.68
N THR A 327 -4.71 -17.70 29.63
CA THR A 327 -3.39 -17.58 30.25
C THR A 327 -2.30 -18.03 29.28
N THR A 328 -1.33 -17.17 29.04
CA THR A 328 -0.18 -17.45 28.18
C THR A 328 1.13 -17.47 28.96
N ASN A 329 2.15 -18.02 28.37
CA ASN A 329 3.53 -17.83 28.79
C ASN A 329 4.43 -17.58 27.60
N ARG A 330 5.32 -16.61 27.79
CA ARG A 330 6.38 -16.24 26.82
C ARG A 330 7.66 -17.07 27.00
N ASN A 331 7.74 -17.87 28.11
CA ASN A 331 8.86 -18.74 28.44
C ASN A 331 8.36 -20.17 28.60
N ASN A 332 9.12 -21.16 28.10
CA ASN A 332 8.78 -22.56 28.20
C ASN A 332 9.33 -23.25 29.46
N GLU A 333 9.90 -22.50 30.40
CA GLU A 333 10.57 -23.04 31.58
C GLU A 333 9.59 -23.76 32.51
N ASN A 334 9.77 -25.07 32.67
CA ASN A 334 9.12 -25.94 33.65
C ASN A 334 7.58 -25.91 33.75
N LYS A 335 6.88 -25.57 32.65
CA LYS A 335 5.41 -25.52 32.60
C LYS A 335 4.85 -26.52 31.59
N LYS A 336 3.64 -27.03 31.89
CA LYS A 336 2.86 -27.82 30.93
C LYS A 336 1.96 -26.88 30.16
N PHE A 337 2.00 -26.99 28.83
CA PHE A 337 1.13 -26.27 27.92
C PHE A 337 0.24 -27.25 27.18
N ASP A 338 -1.00 -26.83 26.89
CA ASP A 338 -1.93 -27.62 26.09
C ASP A 338 -1.63 -27.52 24.60
N ALA A 339 -1.13 -26.37 24.15
CA ALA A 339 -0.64 -26.16 22.80
C ALA A 339 0.31 -24.95 22.74
N ALA A 340 0.95 -24.77 21.59
CA ALA A 340 1.76 -23.59 21.28
C ALA A 340 1.15 -22.76 20.14
N ILE A 341 1.41 -21.44 20.15
CA ILE A 341 1.10 -20.51 19.09
C ILE A 341 2.42 -19.85 18.67
N VAL A 342 2.83 -20.06 17.43
CA VAL A 342 4.09 -19.54 16.89
C VAL A 342 3.77 -18.46 15.87
N VAL A 343 4.07 -17.21 16.21
CA VAL A 343 3.84 -16.05 15.33
C VAL A 343 5.13 -15.67 14.63
N VAL A 344 5.19 -15.88 13.33
CA VAL A 344 6.39 -15.70 12.50
C VAL A 344 6.07 -14.82 11.30
N GLY A 345 7.07 -14.32 10.60
CA GLY A 345 6.82 -13.57 9.37
C GLY A 345 7.94 -12.64 8.94
N GLU A 346 7.65 -11.88 7.90
CA GLU A 346 8.60 -10.94 7.30
C GLU A 346 8.81 -9.71 8.20
N ASP A 347 10.03 -9.18 8.18
CA ASP A 347 10.32 -7.86 8.72
C ASP A 347 9.73 -6.78 7.80
N PRO A 348 9.41 -5.57 8.29
CA PRO A 348 8.88 -4.49 7.47
C PRO A 348 9.78 -4.14 6.27
N TYR A 349 9.16 -3.86 5.14
CA TYR A 349 9.83 -3.38 3.93
C TYR A 349 8.87 -2.54 3.08
N THR A 350 9.43 -1.73 2.17
CA THR A 350 8.68 -1.04 1.11
C THR A 350 9.47 -1.01 -0.19
N GLU A 351 8.75 -0.92 -1.30
CA GLU A 351 9.28 -0.69 -2.65
C GLU A 351 10.45 -1.62 -2.98
N MET A 352 11.46 -1.12 -3.72
CA MET A 352 12.63 -1.89 -4.17
C MET A 352 13.38 -2.61 -3.05
N LYS A 353 13.27 -2.16 -1.80
CA LYS A 353 13.93 -2.86 -0.68
C LYS A 353 13.23 -4.13 -0.27
N GLY A 354 11.94 -4.22 -0.58
CA GLY A 354 11.16 -5.44 -0.41
C GLY A 354 11.32 -6.44 -1.56
N ASP A 355 11.92 -6.06 -2.68
CA ASP A 355 12.14 -6.98 -3.81
C ASP A 355 13.03 -8.15 -3.38
N SER A 356 12.53 -9.37 -3.54
CA SER A 356 13.26 -10.58 -3.13
C SER A 356 12.82 -11.79 -3.94
N ASP A 357 13.79 -12.60 -4.37
CA ASP A 357 13.56 -13.94 -4.88
C ASP A 357 13.63 -15.01 -3.79
N GLN A 358 13.96 -14.61 -2.55
CA GLN A 358 14.05 -15.47 -1.37
C GLN A 358 12.74 -15.41 -0.58
N LEU A 359 11.71 -16.11 -1.05
CA LEU A 359 10.37 -16.11 -0.48
C LEU A 359 10.21 -17.14 0.64
N TYR A 360 11.11 -17.14 1.61
CA TYR A 360 11.15 -18.08 2.73
C TYR A 360 11.16 -17.33 4.07
N LEU A 361 10.67 -18.00 5.12
CA LEU A 361 10.85 -17.51 6.50
C LEU A 361 12.34 -17.41 6.86
N SER A 362 12.65 -16.46 7.74
CA SER A 362 13.98 -16.27 8.30
C SER A 362 14.47 -17.53 9.04
N ALA A 363 15.79 -17.66 9.19
CA ALA A 363 16.37 -18.75 9.99
C ALA A 363 15.86 -18.71 11.44
N LYS A 364 15.73 -17.52 12.03
CA LYS A 364 15.21 -17.29 13.38
C LYS A 364 13.77 -17.79 13.54
N ASP A 365 12.92 -17.53 12.56
CA ASP A 365 11.52 -17.98 12.60
C ASP A 365 11.41 -19.50 12.46
N LYS A 366 12.25 -20.09 11.61
CA LYS A 366 12.35 -21.55 11.48
C LYS A 366 12.83 -22.19 12.78
N GLU A 367 13.81 -21.61 13.46
CA GLU A 367 14.27 -22.06 14.78
C GLU A 367 13.13 -22.03 15.82
N SER A 368 12.32 -20.95 15.86
CA SER A 368 11.17 -20.86 16.77
C SER A 368 10.15 -21.97 16.52
N ILE A 369 9.88 -22.29 15.27
CA ILE A 369 8.99 -23.41 14.89
C ILE A 369 9.59 -24.75 15.33
N ASP A 370 10.89 -24.95 15.11
CA ASP A 370 11.58 -26.19 15.47
C ASP A 370 11.69 -26.39 16.98
N GLU A 371 11.80 -25.33 17.77
CA GLU A 371 11.73 -25.39 19.23
C GLU A 371 10.35 -25.88 19.69
N VAL A 372 9.28 -25.37 19.12
CA VAL A 372 7.91 -25.80 19.44
C VAL A 372 7.68 -27.25 19.03
N LYS A 373 8.16 -27.68 17.87
CA LYS A 373 8.11 -29.10 17.44
C LYS A 373 8.76 -30.04 18.46
N LYS A 374 9.87 -29.64 19.07
CA LYS A 374 10.59 -30.43 20.10
C LYS A 374 9.78 -30.58 21.40
N MET A 375 8.82 -29.69 21.66
CA MET A 375 7.94 -29.80 22.83
C MET A 375 6.93 -30.94 22.71
N ASN A 376 6.73 -31.47 21.50
CA ASN A 376 5.81 -32.56 21.21
C ASN A 376 4.36 -32.32 21.68
N ILE A 377 3.91 -31.08 21.55
CA ILE A 377 2.53 -30.62 21.81
C ILE A 377 1.92 -30.09 20.50
N PRO A 378 0.57 -30.04 20.39
CA PRO A 378 -0.07 -29.40 19.22
C PRO A 378 0.35 -27.94 19.08
N TYR A 379 0.44 -27.44 17.85
CA TYR A 379 0.78 -26.03 17.61
C TYR A 379 0.08 -25.40 16.42
N VAL A 380 -0.15 -24.11 16.54
CA VAL A 380 -0.70 -23.22 15.51
C VAL A 380 0.40 -22.30 15.03
N VAL A 381 0.53 -22.13 13.73
CA VAL A 381 1.39 -21.11 13.13
C VAL A 381 0.54 -19.94 12.67
N VAL A 382 0.92 -18.72 13.06
CA VAL A 382 0.36 -17.46 12.57
C VAL A 382 1.44 -16.77 11.74
N LEU A 383 1.15 -16.50 10.48
CA LEU A 383 2.09 -15.89 9.54
C LEU A 383 1.75 -14.42 9.30
N ILE A 384 2.67 -13.51 9.67
CA ILE A 384 2.65 -12.09 9.29
C ILE A 384 3.45 -11.93 8.00
N THR A 385 2.83 -11.47 6.93
CA THR A 385 3.51 -11.33 5.63
C THR A 385 2.80 -10.33 4.72
N GLY A 386 3.55 -9.68 3.87
CA GLY A 386 3.03 -8.83 2.80
C GLY A 386 2.80 -9.55 1.47
N ARG A 387 3.14 -10.85 1.39
CA ARG A 387 3.08 -11.64 0.15
C ARG A 387 3.02 -13.13 0.43
N PRO A 388 2.65 -13.98 -0.55
CA PRO A 388 2.81 -15.42 -0.45
C PRO A 388 4.27 -15.82 -0.24
N LEU A 389 4.51 -16.72 0.74
CA LEU A 389 5.82 -17.31 1.02
C LEU A 389 5.78 -18.82 0.78
N ILE A 390 6.95 -19.40 0.55
CA ILE A 390 7.14 -20.86 0.40
C ILE A 390 7.15 -21.48 1.81
N VAL A 391 5.99 -21.96 2.27
CA VAL A 391 5.74 -22.47 3.62
C VAL A 391 5.09 -23.84 3.66
N ASN A 392 5.06 -24.56 2.53
CA ASN A 392 4.37 -25.84 2.37
C ASN A 392 4.72 -26.84 3.49
N GLU A 393 6.01 -27.06 3.74
CA GLU A 393 6.48 -28.01 4.78
C GLU A 393 6.03 -27.59 6.20
N ILE A 394 5.88 -26.27 6.45
CA ILE A 394 5.42 -25.76 7.74
C ILE A 394 3.93 -26.01 7.88
N ILE A 395 3.14 -25.76 6.83
CA ILE A 395 1.71 -26.07 6.79
C ILE A 395 1.49 -27.55 7.08
N ASP A 396 2.19 -28.43 6.37
CA ASP A 396 2.03 -29.89 6.49
C ASP A 396 2.28 -30.39 7.93
N ASN A 397 3.23 -29.80 8.63
CA ASN A 397 3.65 -30.21 9.97
C ASN A 397 2.90 -29.51 11.12
N SER A 398 2.18 -28.41 10.89
CA SER A 398 1.41 -27.71 11.92
C SER A 398 0.00 -28.32 12.09
N ASN A 399 -0.63 -28.12 13.25
CA ASN A 399 -2.02 -28.50 13.47
C ASN A 399 -3.02 -27.48 12.93
N ALA A 400 -2.62 -26.21 12.88
CA ALA A 400 -3.32 -25.17 12.13
C ALA A 400 -2.32 -24.13 11.59
N PHE A 401 -2.67 -23.51 10.45
CA PHE A 401 -1.88 -22.47 9.82
C PHE A 401 -2.79 -21.32 9.40
N LEU A 402 -2.57 -20.15 9.98
CA LEU A 402 -3.33 -18.93 9.76
C LEU A 402 -2.43 -17.85 9.16
N VAL A 403 -2.81 -17.29 8.00
CA VAL A 403 -2.15 -16.11 7.44
C VAL A 403 -2.85 -14.86 7.98
N ALA A 404 -2.08 -14.01 8.66
CA ALA A 404 -2.58 -12.77 9.27
C ALA A 404 -2.34 -11.53 8.39
N TRP A 405 -1.60 -11.67 7.30
CA TRP A 405 -1.15 -10.54 6.48
C TRP A 405 -0.43 -9.50 7.34
N LEU A 406 -0.84 -8.24 7.28
CA LEU A 406 -0.32 -7.14 8.09
C LEU A 406 -1.46 -6.60 8.97
N PRO A 407 -1.68 -7.17 10.19
CA PRO A 407 -2.84 -6.82 11.02
C PRO A 407 -2.73 -5.42 11.67
N GLY A 408 -1.69 -4.67 11.38
CA GLY A 408 -1.53 -3.30 11.88
C GLY A 408 -1.45 -3.23 13.40
N THR A 409 -2.18 -2.28 13.99
CA THR A 409 -2.24 -2.08 15.44
C THR A 409 -3.25 -2.98 16.15
N GLU A 410 -3.95 -3.85 15.40
CA GLU A 410 -5.10 -4.61 15.92
C GLU A 410 -4.84 -6.13 15.94
N GLY A 411 -3.72 -6.56 16.52
CA GLY A 411 -3.42 -7.98 16.77
C GLY A 411 -4.49 -8.73 17.56
N GLY A 412 -5.33 -8.00 18.30
CA GLY A 412 -6.54 -8.53 18.94
C GLY A 412 -7.50 -9.21 17.97
N GLY A 413 -7.64 -8.68 16.73
CA GLY A 413 -8.47 -9.30 15.70
C GLY A 413 -7.97 -10.67 15.24
N VAL A 414 -6.65 -10.91 15.33
CA VAL A 414 -6.07 -12.25 15.09
C VAL A 414 -6.45 -13.20 16.23
N ALA A 415 -6.38 -12.72 17.48
CA ALA A 415 -6.76 -13.51 18.65
C ALA A 415 -8.25 -13.89 18.60
N ASP A 416 -9.13 -12.97 18.22
CA ASP A 416 -10.57 -13.25 18.08
C ASP A 416 -10.81 -14.49 17.20
N ILE A 417 -10.22 -14.53 16.04
CA ILE A 417 -10.37 -15.66 15.10
C ILE A 417 -9.73 -16.95 15.66
N LEU A 418 -8.61 -16.85 16.35
CA LEU A 418 -8.01 -18.03 16.99
C LEU A 418 -8.93 -18.64 18.06
N PHE A 419 -9.73 -17.83 18.75
CA PHE A 419 -10.67 -18.28 19.79
C PHE A 419 -12.11 -18.43 19.31
N GLY A 420 -12.43 -18.12 18.05
CA GLY A 420 -13.72 -18.40 17.41
C GLY A 420 -14.79 -17.33 17.62
N GLU A 421 -14.36 -16.10 17.82
CA GLU A 421 -15.24 -14.94 17.95
C GLU A 421 -15.50 -14.25 16.58
#